data_4eb0da88878ce0f2e3980530695e95d4
#
_entry.id   4eb0da88878ce0f2e3980530695e95d4
#
_cell.length_a   1.000
_cell.length_b   1.000
_cell.length_c   1.000
_cell.angle_alpha   90.00
_cell.angle_beta   90.00
_cell.angle_gamma   90.00
#
_symmetry.space_group_name_H-M   'P 1'
#
loop_
_entity.id
_entity.type
_entity.pdbx_description
1 polymer ?
#
loop_
_entity_poly.entity_id
_entity_poly.type
_entity_poly.pdbx_seq_one_letter_code
_entity_poly.pdbx_strand_id
1 'polypeptide(L)'
;AVIDISDCIDVVMHDKRVRAIGIYIEGIDDANSLGAACWKALKKGIPIVALRGGSDLRSEEAITSHTGSIVVDNSLWEAFKNRYGIAEVKTPKSLIETLKFMSISGVPKGKRLGAVTYSGGLNNLIASQVSQSNIELPRVPATNKAKLKSIMPSTVTVANPLDMNFPFSSKLGISMENGMAIAEAIYIFAKGMADMVVFFIDIPRKGNLNIN
;
A
#
# COMPACT_ATOMS: atom_id res chain seq x y z
N ALA A 1 3.29 15.95 28.80
CA ALA A 1 4.63 15.34 28.62
C ALA A 1 5.59 16.41 28.11
N VAL A 2 6.91 16.29 28.45
CA VAL A 2 7.92 17.22 27.96
C VAL A 2 8.26 16.96 26.50
N ILE A 3 8.02 15.73 26.01
CA ILE A 3 8.24 15.27 24.63
C ILE A 3 6.94 14.67 24.13
N ASP A 4 6.50 15.09 22.97
CA ASP A 4 5.29 14.59 22.32
C ASP A 4 5.56 13.87 20.97
N ILE A 5 4.50 13.47 20.27
CA ILE A 5 4.61 12.80 18.97
C ILE A 5 5.24 13.72 17.93
N SER A 6 4.99 15.03 17.98
CA SER A 6 5.55 15.98 17.02
C SER A 6 7.06 16.09 17.13
N ASP A 7 7.58 16.11 18.38
CA ASP A 7 9.02 16.08 18.63
C ASP A 7 9.67 14.80 18.11
N CYS A 8 9.01 13.65 18.34
CA CYS A 8 9.49 12.36 17.84
C CYS A 8 9.56 12.35 16.31
N ILE A 9 8.52 12.84 15.62
CA ILE A 9 8.51 12.96 14.16
C ILE A 9 9.65 13.87 13.67
N ASP A 10 9.80 15.04 14.30
CA ASP A 10 10.85 16.00 13.95
C ASP A 10 12.26 15.39 14.11
N VAL A 11 12.49 14.55 15.10
CA VAL A 11 13.78 13.86 15.28
C VAL A 11 13.99 12.77 14.22
N VAL A 12 13.02 11.84 14.11
CA VAL A 12 13.24 10.63 13.27
C VAL A 12 13.29 10.94 11.78
N MET A 13 12.62 12.00 11.30
CA MET A 13 12.63 12.38 9.89
C MET A 13 14.00 12.93 9.40
N HIS A 14 14.96 13.16 10.29
CA HIS A 14 16.32 13.56 9.93
C HIS A 14 17.25 12.36 9.70
N ASP A 15 16.88 11.17 10.12
CA ASP A 15 17.61 9.94 9.79
C ASP A 15 17.34 9.54 8.34
N LYS A 16 18.39 9.52 7.51
CA LYS A 16 18.30 9.17 6.09
C LYS A 16 17.83 7.74 5.81
N ARG A 17 17.81 6.86 6.83
CA ARG A 17 17.31 5.49 6.73
C ARG A 17 15.78 5.42 6.85
N VAL A 18 15.15 6.44 7.45
CA VAL A 18 13.70 6.51 7.63
C VAL A 18 13.04 6.81 6.29
N ARG A 19 12.15 5.94 5.87
CA ARG A 19 11.40 6.03 4.61
C ARG A 19 9.90 6.19 4.80
N ALA A 20 9.39 5.83 5.98
CA ALA A 20 8.00 5.99 6.39
C ALA A 20 7.95 6.06 7.93
N ILE A 21 6.96 6.74 8.49
CA ILE A 21 6.79 6.89 9.93
C ILE A 21 5.43 6.31 10.31
N GLY A 22 5.42 5.37 11.26
CA GLY A 22 4.20 4.86 11.88
C GLY A 22 3.98 5.52 13.22
N ILE A 23 2.75 5.96 13.47
CA ILE A 23 2.34 6.55 14.76
C ILE A 23 1.13 5.82 15.32
N TYR A 24 1.12 5.61 16.63
CA TYR A 24 -0.06 5.21 17.38
C TYR A 24 -0.58 6.42 18.15
N ILE A 25 -1.84 6.77 17.95
CA ILE A 25 -2.46 7.97 18.50
C ILE A 25 -3.71 7.58 19.29
N GLU A 26 -3.78 7.99 20.54
CA GLU A 26 -4.99 7.90 21.38
C GLU A 26 -5.68 9.28 21.52
N GLY A 27 -4.90 10.35 21.51
CA GLY A 27 -5.36 11.73 21.55
C GLY A 27 -4.35 12.66 20.91
N ILE A 28 -4.73 13.91 20.73
CA ILE A 28 -3.86 14.96 20.20
C ILE A 28 -3.90 16.14 21.17
N ASP A 29 -2.77 16.41 21.82
CA ASP A 29 -2.65 17.51 22.78
C ASP A 29 -2.45 18.84 22.06
N ASP A 30 -1.59 18.86 21.03
CA ASP A 30 -1.34 20.03 20.17
C ASP A 30 -1.42 19.67 18.68
N ALA A 31 -2.59 19.92 18.09
CA ALA A 31 -2.86 19.67 16.68
C ALA A 31 -2.00 20.54 15.74
N ASN A 32 -1.58 21.72 16.16
CA ASN A 32 -0.78 22.60 15.34
C ASN A 32 0.66 22.08 15.22
N SER A 33 1.28 21.73 16.33
CA SER A 33 2.62 21.15 16.36
C SER A 33 2.67 19.82 15.61
N LEU A 34 1.72 18.92 15.88
CA LEU A 34 1.63 17.65 15.17
C LEU A 34 1.43 17.85 13.65
N GLY A 35 0.53 18.74 13.26
CA GLY A 35 0.29 19.05 11.86
C GLY A 35 1.51 19.65 11.16
N ALA A 36 2.25 20.54 11.84
CA ALA A 36 3.49 21.09 11.31
C ALA A 36 4.58 20.02 11.11
N ALA A 37 4.74 19.10 12.06
CA ALA A 37 5.69 18.00 11.95
C ALA A 37 5.30 17.04 10.80
N CYS A 38 4.01 16.66 10.71
CA CYS A 38 3.51 15.85 9.60
C CYS A 38 3.74 16.51 8.24
N TRP A 39 3.50 17.81 8.13
CA TRP A 39 3.72 18.57 6.90
C TRP A 39 5.19 18.60 6.49
N LYS A 40 6.11 18.78 7.45
CA LYS A 40 7.56 18.71 7.20
C LYS A 40 7.98 17.33 6.69
N ALA A 41 7.50 16.25 7.32
CA ALA A 41 7.77 14.88 6.90
C ALA A 41 7.25 14.63 5.46
N LEU A 42 6.01 15.04 5.16
CA LEU A 42 5.41 14.92 3.84
C LEU A 42 6.24 15.65 2.75
N LYS A 43 6.71 16.88 3.03
CA LYS A 43 7.58 17.63 2.12
C LYS A 43 8.93 16.96 1.87
N LYS A 44 9.42 16.17 2.81
CA LYS A 44 10.62 15.34 2.64
C LYS A 44 10.34 14.01 1.91
N GLY A 45 9.09 13.74 1.53
CA GLY A 45 8.67 12.48 0.91
C GLY A 45 8.60 11.31 1.89
N ILE A 46 8.50 11.58 3.20
CA ILE A 46 8.37 10.59 4.25
C ILE A 46 6.90 10.50 4.65
N PRO A 47 6.14 9.47 4.18
CA PRO A 47 4.74 9.30 4.53
C PRO A 47 4.56 8.94 5.99
N ILE A 48 3.44 9.38 6.55
CA ILE A 48 3.01 9.04 7.91
C ILE A 48 1.80 8.12 7.83
N VAL A 49 1.84 7.04 8.60
CA VAL A 49 0.74 6.08 8.75
C VAL A 49 0.32 6.07 10.21
N ALA A 50 -0.95 6.37 10.47
CA ALA A 50 -1.50 6.40 11.80
C ALA A 50 -2.38 5.17 12.08
N LEU A 51 -2.19 4.61 13.26
CA LEU A 51 -3.14 3.70 13.90
C LEU A 51 -3.77 4.46 15.06
N ARG A 52 -5.09 4.70 14.98
CA ARG A 52 -5.81 5.44 16.02
C ARG A 52 -6.48 4.48 16.98
N GLY A 53 -6.22 4.66 18.28
CA GLY A 53 -7.02 4.10 19.35
C GLY A 53 -8.27 4.95 19.60
N GLY A 54 -9.29 4.38 20.26
CA GLY A 54 -10.48 5.15 20.65
C GLY A 54 -11.39 5.58 19.49
N SER A 55 -11.46 4.81 18.44
CA SER A 55 -12.36 5.10 17.31
C SER A 55 -13.81 4.65 17.50
N ASP A 56 -14.13 4.03 18.63
CA ASP A 56 -15.46 3.59 19.04
C ASP A 56 -15.76 3.97 20.51
N LEU A 57 -17.04 4.05 20.86
CA LEU A 57 -17.51 4.50 22.19
C LEU A 57 -16.91 3.73 23.36
N ARG A 58 -16.66 2.43 23.22
CA ARG A 58 -16.08 1.62 24.31
C ARG A 58 -14.60 1.88 24.53
N SER A 59 -13.88 2.11 23.43
CA SER A 59 -12.47 2.48 23.51
C SER A 59 -12.27 3.92 23.95
N GLU A 60 -13.20 4.83 23.66
CA GLU A 60 -13.20 6.20 24.19
C GLU A 60 -13.26 6.25 25.71
N GLU A 61 -14.16 5.47 26.32
CA GLU A 61 -14.25 5.35 27.78
C GLU A 61 -12.97 4.79 28.41
N ALA A 62 -12.36 3.79 27.78
CA ALA A 62 -11.11 3.20 28.25
C ALA A 62 -9.94 4.19 28.18
N ILE A 63 -9.80 4.95 27.08
CA ILE A 63 -8.74 5.94 26.89
C ILE A 63 -8.89 7.08 27.90
N THR A 64 -10.08 7.63 28.05
CA THR A 64 -10.36 8.73 28.99
C THR A 64 -10.01 8.33 30.41
N SER A 65 -10.29 7.09 30.82
CA SER A 65 -9.96 6.58 32.14
C SER A 65 -8.46 6.30 32.34
N HIS A 66 -7.72 5.97 31.26
CA HIS A 66 -6.31 5.57 31.35
C HIS A 66 -5.30 6.71 31.15
N THR A 67 -5.55 7.59 30.22
CA THR A 67 -4.56 8.60 29.79
C THR A 67 -5.00 10.03 30.10
N GLY A 68 -6.28 10.24 30.40
CA GLY A 68 -6.84 11.59 30.56
C GLY A 68 -6.84 12.42 29.28
N SER A 69 -6.46 11.83 28.17
CA SER A 69 -6.43 12.51 26.87
C SER A 69 -7.85 12.64 26.33
N ILE A 70 -8.15 13.80 25.72
CA ILE A 70 -9.42 14.03 25.03
C ILE A 70 -9.37 13.27 23.71
N VAL A 71 -10.31 12.35 23.52
CA VAL A 71 -10.47 11.64 22.24
C VAL A 71 -10.88 12.65 21.18
N VAL A 72 -10.15 12.65 20.08
CA VAL A 72 -10.42 13.57 18.96
C VAL A 72 -11.69 13.14 18.25
N ASP A 73 -12.64 14.05 18.07
CA ASP A 73 -13.83 13.82 17.25
C ASP A 73 -13.49 13.28 15.87
N ASN A 74 -14.29 12.31 15.39
CA ASN A 74 -14.04 11.64 14.12
C ASN A 74 -13.99 12.60 12.94
N SER A 75 -14.83 13.62 12.91
CA SER A 75 -14.87 14.60 11.81
C SER A 75 -13.64 15.50 11.81
N LEU A 76 -13.17 15.89 12.99
CA LEU A 76 -11.93 16.67 13.15
C LEU A 76 -10.71 15.84 12.76
N TRP A 77 -10.68 14.55 13.14
CA TRP A 77 -9.62 13.65 12.74
C TRP A 77 -9.56 13.43 11.22
N GLU A 78 -10.72 13.21 10.59
CA GLU A 78 -10.81 13.09 9.13
C GLU A 78 -10.27 14.35 8.42
N ALA A 79 -10.67 15.53 8.88
CA ALA A 79 -10.17 16.79 8.34
C ALA A 79 -8.65 16.95 8.53
N PHE A 80 -8.14 16.58 9.72
CA PHE A 80 -6.73 16.66 10.06
C PHE A 80 -5.88 15.73 9.18
N LYS A 81 -6.23 14.44 9.13
CA LYS A 81 -5.46 13.48 8.33
C LYS A 81 -5.46 13.82 6.84
N ASN A 82 -6.60 14.29 6.31
CA ASN A 82 -6.70 14.68 4.91
C ASN A 82 -5.84 15.93 4.61
N ARG A 83 -5.82 16.90 5.52
CA ARG A 83 -5.00 18.11 5.39
C ARG A 83 -3.51 17.81 5.37
N TYR A 84 -3.05 16.87 6.18
CA TYR A 84 -1.63 16.57 6.37
C TYR A 84 -1.16 15.30 5.66
N GLY A 85 -2.02 14.67 4.86
CA GLY A 85 -1.68 13.50 4.05
C GLY A 85 -1.34 12.26 4.88
N ILE A 86 -1.99 12.08 6.02
CA ILE A 86 -1.77 10.94 6.92
C ILE A 86 -2.64 9.77 6.44
N ALA A 87 -2.02 8.62 6.19
CA ALA A 87 -2.74 7.39 5.93
C ALA A 87 -3.20 6.75 7.25
N GLU A 88 -4.49 6.41 7.36
CA GLU A 88 -5.02 5.74 8.55
C GLU A 88 -5.23 4.26 8.29
N VAL A 89 -4.87 3.45 9.28
CA VAL A 89 -5.11 2.01 9.33
C VAL A 89 -5.80 1.60 10.62
N LYS A 90 -6.48 0.45 10.60
CA LYS A 90 -7.32 0.03 11.73
C LYS A 90 -6.72 -1.09 12.58
N THR A 91 -5.59 -1.66 12.17
CA THR A 91 -4.97 -2.76 12.92
C THR A 91 -3.45 -2.62 12.95
N PRO A 92 -2.77 -3.15 13.98
CA PRO A 92 -1.31 -3.17 14.03
C PRO A 92 -0.69 -3.90 12.82
N LYS A 93 -1.32 -4.97 12.34
CA LYS A 93 -0.87 -5.68 11.14
C LYS A 93 -0.92 -4.78 9.92
N SER A 94 -2.02 -4.07 9.70
CA SER A 94 -2.15 -3.14 8.57
C SER A 94 -1.15 -2.00 8.68
N LEU A 95 -0.82 -1.53 9.90
CA LEU A 95 0.22 -0.51 10.11
C LEU A 95 1.56 -0.99 9.58
N ILE A 96 2.00 -2.17 10.00
CA ILE A 96 3.28 -2.75 9.59
C ILE A 96 3.32 -2.98 8.07
N GLU A 97 2.29 -3.59 7.49
CA GLU A 97 2.26 -3.88 6.05
C GLU A 97 2.20 -2.59 5.20
N THR A 98 1.47 -1.57 5.65
CA THR A 98 1.43 -0.27 4.95
C THR A 98 2.77 0.45 5.05
N LEU A 99 3.43 0.42 6.21
CA LEU A 99 4.77 0.99 6.38
C LEU A 99 5.80 0.28 5.51
N LYS A 100 5.79 -1.05 5.44
CA LYS A 100 6.64 -1.83 4.54
C LYS A 100 6.43 -1.42 3.08
N PHE A 101 5.18 -1.37 2.65
CA PHE A 101 4.83 -0.96 1.30
C PHE A 101 5.36 0.45 0.99
N MET A 102 5.03 1.44 1.83
CA MET A 102 5.42 2.83 1.61
C MET A 102 6.94 3.05 1.72
N SER A 103 7.64 2.29 2.58
CA SER A 103 9.09 2.41 2.72
C SER A 103 9.86 1.90 1.49
N ILE A 104 9.29 0.95 0.75
CA ILE A 104 9.92 0.33 -0.44
C ILE A 104 9.47 1.04 -1.72
N SER A 105 8.16 1.23 -1.88
CA SER A 105 7.56 1.71 -3.13
C SER A 105 7.29 3.22 -3.13
N GLY A 106 7.37 3.88 -1.97
CA GLY A 106 6.95 5.27 -1.80
C GLY A 106 5.43 5.42 -1.79
N VAL A 107 4.97 6.66 -1.83
CA VAL A 107 3.53 6.99 -1.93
C VAL A 107 3.09 6.86 -3.38
N PRO A 108 2.00 6.13 -3.67
CA PRO A 108 1.45 6.06 -5.02
C PRO A 108 1.11 7.46 -5.57
N LYS A 109 1.39 7.70 -6.85
CA LYS A 109 1.17 9.01 -7.48
C LYS A 109 -0.29 9.27 -7.88
N GLY A 110 -1.13 8.25 -7.76
CA GLY A 110 -2.55 8.31 -8.10
C GLY A 110 -3.28 7.04 -7.71
N LYS A 111 -4.50 6.88 -8.20
CA LYS A 111 -5.44 5.81 -7.81
C LYS A 111 -5.52 4.66 -8.81
N ARG A 112 -4.87 4.78 -9.96
CA ARG A 112 -4.95 3.80 -11.04
C ARG A 112 -4.04 2.62 -10.74
N LEU A 113 -4.65 1.47 -10.47
CA LEU A 113 -3.95 0.22 -10.15
C LEU A 113 -3.82 -0.67 -11.38
N GLY A 114 -2.61 -1.07 -11.72
CA GLY A 114 -2.33 -2.23 -12.55
C GLY A 114 -2.13 -3.45 -11.66
N ALA A 115 -3.03 -4.42 -11.74
CA ALA A 115 -2.93 -5.65 -10.96
C ALA A 115 -2.47 -6.80 -11.86
N VAL A 116 -1.45 -7.53 -11.43
CA VAL A 116 -0.89 -8.68 -12.15
C VAL A 116 -0.93 -9.90 -11.23
N THR A 117 -1.37 -11.02 -11.73
CA THR A 117 -1.48 -12.28 -10.98
C THR A 117 -1.08 -13.48 -11.83
N TYR A 118 -1.03 -14.65 -11.20
CA TYR A 118 -0.97 -15.96 -11.86
C TYR A 118 -2.24 -16.79 -11.62
N SER A 119 -3.33 -16.16 -11.15
CA SER A 119 -4.53 -16.89 -10.74
C SER A 119 -5.80 -16.12 -11.08
N GLY A 120 -6.65 -16.75 -11.87
CA GLY A 120 -7.98 -16.21 -12.19
C GLY A 120 -8.86 -15.98 -10.94
N GLY A 121 -8.70 -16.82 -9.91
CA GLY A 121 -9.38 -16.61 -8.63
C GLY A 121 -8.95 -15.34 -7.92
N LEU A 122 -7.65 -15.02 -7.94
CA LEU A 122 -7.13 -13.77 -7.40
C LEU A 122 -7.64 -12.55 -8.19
N ASN A 123 -7.79 -12.65 -9.51
CA ASN A 123 -8.36 -11.56 -10.31
C ASN A 123 -9.73 -11.14 -9.83
N ASN A 124 -10.61 -12.11 -9.57
CA ASN A 124 -11.95 -11.85 -9.07
C ASN A 124 -11.92 -11.22 -7.68
N LEU A 125 -11.05 -11.71 -6.80
CA LEU A 125 -10.89 -11.17 -5.46
C LEU A 125 -10.39 -9.72 -5.49
N ILE A 126 -9.38 -9.42 -6.31
CA ILE A 126 -8.85 -8.06 -6.47
C ILE A 126 -9.93 -7.13 -7.00
N ALA A 127 -10.66 -7.52 -8.06
CA ALA A 127 -11.74 -6.72 -8.61
C ALA A 127 -12.83 -6.42 -7.58
N SER A 128 -13.21 -7.42 -6.77
CA SER A 128 -14.16 -7.25 -5.67
C SER A 128 -13.66 -6.30 -4.58
N GLN A 129 -12.41 -6.39 -4.17
CA GLN A 129 -11.85 -5.50 -3.15
C GLN A 129 -11.69 -4.07 -3.66
N VAL A 130 -11.26 -3.90 -4.91
CA VAL A 130 -11.11 -2.58 -5.53
C VAL A 130 -12.47 -1.89 -5.69
N SER A 131 -13.54 -2.62 -6.01
CA SER A 131 -14.88 -2.03 -6.14
C SER A 131 -15.42 -1.42 -4.84
N GLN A 132 -14.85 -1.79 -3.68
CA GLN A 132 -15.19 -1.27 -2.35
C GLN A 132 -14.25 -0.14 -1.91
N SER A 133 -13.37 0.31 -2.77
CA SER A 133 -12.34 1.32 -2.48
C SER A 133 -12.42 2.48 -3.47
N ASN A 134 -11.56 3.49 -3.24
CA ASN A 134 -11.37 4.60 -4.17
C ASN A 134 -10.28 4.33 -5.23
N ILE A 135 -9.85 3.07 -5.35
CA ILE A 135 -8.87 2.64 -6.36
C ILE A 135 -9.58 2.33 -7.66
N GLU A 136 -8.92 2.58 -8.76
CA GLU A 136 -9.43 2.34 -10.11
C GLU A 136 -8.65 1.22 -10.79
N LEU A 137 -9.34 0.34 -11.49
CA LEU A 137 -8.75 -0.64 -12.41
C LEU A 137 -8.95 -0.14 -13.85
N PRO A 138 -8.04 0.67 -14.40
CA PRO A 138 -8.20 1.19 -15.75
C PRO A 138 -8.16 0.09 -16.80
N ARG A 139 -8.83 0.29 -17.93
CA ARG A 139 -8.76 -0.63 -19.08
C ARG A 139 -7.39 -0.56 -19.73
N VAL A 140 -6.87 -1.71 -20.14
CA VAL A 140 -5.60 -1.78 -20.88
C VAL A 140 -5.74 -1.08 -22.22
N PRO A 141 -4.90 -0.07 -22.52
CA PRO A 141 -4.93 0.63 -23.81
C PRO A 141 -4.74 -0.33 -25.00
N ALA A 142 -5.37 -0.04 -26.12
CA ALA A 142 -5.32 -0.90 -27.31
C ALA A 142 -3.88 -1.15 -27.79
N THR A 143 -3.02 -0.13 -27.73
CA THR A 143 -1.60 -0.22 -28.07
C THR A 143 -0.83 -1.18 -27.16
N ASN A 144 -1.07 -1.11 -25.86
CA ASN A 144 -0.45 -2.00 -24.87
C ASN A 144 -0.98 -3.44 -25.05
N LYS A 145 -2.30 -3.56 -25.29
CA LYS A 145 -2.94 -4.86 -25.53
C LYS A 145 -2.37 -5.56 -26.77
N ALA A 146 -2.14 -4.83 -27.86
CA ALA A 146 -1.53 -5.38 -29.08
C ALA A 146 -0.10 -5.88 -28.82
N LYS A 147 0.73 -5.08 -28.12
CA LYS A 147 2.10 -5.46 -27.76
C LYS A 147 2.14 -6.66 -26.82
N LEU A 148 1.27 -6.69 -25.81
CA LEU A 148 1.21 -7.83 -24.89
C LEU A 148 0.81 -9.12 -25.63
N LYS A 149 -0.14 -9.06 -26.55
CA LYS A 149 -0.55 -10.21 -27.35
C LYS A 149 0.55 -10.76 -28.25
N SER A 150 1.54 -9.96 -28.64
CA SER A 150 2.68 -10.42 -29.46
C SER A 150 3.78 -11.13 -28.66
N ILE A 151 3.83 -10.92 -27.33
CA ILE A 151 4.87 -11.49 -26.47
C ILE A 151 4.33 -12.52 -25.46
N MET A 152 3.01 -12.51 -25.21
CA MET A 152 2.37 -13.44 -24.28
C MET A 152 1.72 -14.61 -25.01
N PRO A 153 1.56 -15.77 -24.37
CA PRO A 153 0.82 -16.89 -24.93
C PRO A 153 -0.59 -16.49 -25.37
N SER A 154 -1.06 -17.05 -26.48
CA SER A 154 -2.41 -16.76 -27.02
C SER A 154 -3.56 -17.10 -26.07
N THR A 155 -3.31 -17.96 -25.10
CA THR A 155 -4.25 -18.34 -24.04
C THR A 155 -4.49 -17.22 -23.01
N VAL A 156 -3.61 -16.21 -22.96
CA VAL A 156 -3.71 -15.12 -21.97
C VAL A 156 -4.72 -14.07 -22.46
N THR A 157 -5.73 -13.81 -21.64
CA THR A 157 -6.64 -12.69 -21.85
C THR A 157 -6.03 -11.41 -21.28
N VAL A 158 -5.69 -10.46 -22.15
CA VAL A 158 -5.11 -9.18 -21.74
C VAL A 158 -6.21 -8.26 -21.23
N ALA A 159 -6.31 -8.18 -19.90
CA ALA A 159 -7.25 -7.34 -19.15
C ALA A 159 -6.55 -6.78 -17.90
N ASN A 160 -7.22 -5.95 -17.11
CA ASN A 160 -6.77 -5.54 -15.78
C ASN A 160 -7.85 -5.94 -14.75
N PRO A 161 -7.54 -6.84 -13.82
CA PRO A 161 -6.26 -7.52 -13.54
C PRO A 161 -5.75 -8.38 -14.69
N LEU A 162 -4.41 -8.43 -14.87
CA LEU A 162 -3.75 -9.28 -15.85
C LEU A 162 -3.40 -10.62 -15.22
N ASP A 163 -4.09 -11.68 -15.67
CA ASP A 163 -3.70 -13.05 -15.34
C ASP A 163 -2.62 -13.50 -16.33
N MET A 164 -1.42 -13.63 -15.86
CA MET A 164 -0.30 -14.04 -16.71
C MET A 164 -0.37 -15.52 -17.09
N ASN A 165 -1.19 -16.32 -16.38
CA ASN A 165 -1.43 -17.75 -16.64
C ASN A 165 -0.17 -18.50 -17.15
N PHE A 166 0.99 -18.12 -16.59
CA PHE A 166 2.22 -18.82 -16.92
C PHE A 166 2.10 -20.23 -16.34
N PRO A 167 2.19 -21.27 -17.16
CA PRO A 167 2.37 -22.59 -16.59
C PRO A 167 3.69 -22.57 -15.83
N PHE A 168 3.64 -22.59 -14.52
CA PHE A 168 4.75 -23.08 -13.70
C PHE A 168 4.93 -24.56 -14.04
N SER A 169 5.27 -24.87 -15.29
CA SER A 169 5.73 -26.20 -15.60
C SER A 169 7.07 -26.33 -14.92
N SER A 170 7.24 -27.39 -14.19
CA SER A 170 8.45 -27.81 -13.48
C SER A 170 9.71 -27.86 -14.38
N LYS A 171 9.59 -27.59 -15.68
CA LYS A 171 10.68 -27.50 -16.65
C LYS A 171 11.15 -26.08 -16.96
N LEU A 172 10.37 -25.04 -16.61
CA LEU A 172 10.75 -23.64 -16.68
C LEU A 172 11.13 -23.18 -15.27
N GLY A 173 12.31 -23.55 -14.81
CA GLY A 173 12.90 -22.95 -13.63
C GLY A 173 12.85 -21.42 -13.71
N ILE A 174 12.87 -20.71 -12.58
CA ILE A 174 13.03 -19.27 -12.53
C ILE A 174 14.39 -18.94 -13.18
N SER A 175 14.41 -18.74 -14.50
CA SER A 175 15.59 -18.27 -15.22
C SER A 175 15.58 -16.74 -15.25
N MET A 176 16.76 -16.12 -15.35
CA MET A 176 16.85 -14.66 -15.54
C MET A 176 16.11 -14.20 -16.80
N GLU A 177 16.11 -15.00 -17.88
CA GLU A 177 15.39 -14.69 -19.11
C GLU A 177 13.88 -14.63 -18.91
N ASN A 178 13.31 -15.57 -18.16
CA ASN A 178 11.89 -15.57 -17.81
C ASN A 178 11.54 -14.37 -16.92
N GLY A 179 12.41 -14.00 -15.97
CA GLY A 179 12.25 -12.83 -15.14
C GLY A 179 12.23 -11.53 -15.95
N MET A 180 13.09 -11.41 -16.95
CA MET A 180 13.13 -10.24 -17.83
C MET A 180 11.88 -10.15 -18.71
N ALA A 181 11.41 -11.26 -19.26
CA ALA A 181 10.19 -11.30 -20.07
C ALA A 181 8.94 -10.91 -19.23
N ILE A 182 8.88 -11.37 -18.00
CA ILE A 182 7.83 -10.99 -17.04
C ILE A 182 7.90 -9.49 -16.75
N ALA A 183 9.07 -8.97 -16.47
CA ALA A 183 9.27 -7.54 -16.18
C ALA A 183 8.90 -6.67 -17.40
N GLU A 184 9.26 -7.09 -18.60
CA GLU A 184 8.86 -6.41 -19.85
C GLU A 184 7.34 -6.41 -20.02
N ALA A 185 6.69 -7.55 -19.84
CA ALA A 185 5.23 -7.65 -19.93
C ALA A 185 4.54 -6.73 -18.93
N ILE A 186 5.00 -6.71 -17.66
CA ILE A 186 4.48 -5.82 -16.61
C ILE A 186 4.70 -4.35 -17.00
N TYR A 187 5.87 -4.00 -17.51
CA TYR A 187 6.17 -2.63 -17.96
C TYR A 187 5.24 -2.19 -19.10
N ILE A 188 5.08 -3.02 -20.13
CA ILE A 188 4.17 -2.73 -21.26
C ILE A 188 2.74 -2.59 -20.75
N PHE A 189 2.31 -3.49 -19.85
CA PHE A 189 0.98 -3.47 -19.26
C PHE A 189 0.71 -2.15 -18.54
N ALA A 190 1.63 -1.72 -17.71
CA ALA A 190 1.46 -0.57 -16.82
C ALA A 190 1.62 0.79 -17.52
N LYS A 191 2.43 0.84 -18.59
CA LYS A 191 2.86 2.09 -19.22
C LYS A 191 1.67 2.97 -19.67
N GLY A 192 1.60 4.18 -19.13
CA GLY A 192 0.56 5.17 -19.44
C GLY A 192 -0.82 4.85 -18.86
N MET A 193 -0.99 3.70 -18.24
CA MET A 193 -2.26 3.22 -17.71
C MET A 193 -2.34 3.32 -16.18
N ALA A 194 -1.29 2.91 -15.48
CA ALA A 194 -1.31 2.74 -14.03
C ALA A 194 -0.39 3.75 -13.33
N ASP A 195 -0.79 4.17 -12.13
CA ASP A 195 0.01 4.98 -11.21
C ASP A 195 0.80 4.10 -10.25
N MET A 196 0.31 2.88 -10.04
CA MET A 196 0.96 1.84 -9.24
C MET A 196 0.68 0.47 -9.87
N VAL A 197 1.62 -0.45 -9.68
CA VAL A 197 1.47 -1.85 -10.10
C VAL A 197 1.68 -2.74 -8.88
N VAL A 198 0.78 -3.69 -8.69
CA VAL A 198 0.90 -4.72 -7.68
C VAL A 198 0.92 -6.08 -8.36
N PHE A 199 1.98 -6.82 -8.09
CA PHE A 199 2.11 -8.19 -8.53
C PHE A 199 1.77 -9.13 -7.38
N PHE A 200 0.66 -9.84 -7.53
CA PHE A 200 0.17 -10.80 -6.56
C PHE A 200 0.74 -12.17 -6.87
N ILE A 201 1.63 -12.61 -6.03
CA ILE A 201 2.29 -13.91 -6.16
C ILE A 201 2.10 -14.69 -4.86
N ASP A 202 1.74 -15.96 -5.00
CA ASP A 202 1.72 -16.89 -3.88
C ASP A 202 3.11 -17.53 -3.76
N ILE A 203 3.83 -17.14 -2.72
CA ILE A 203 5.17 -17.66 -2.44
C ILE A 203 5.04 -18.74 -1.37
N PRO A 204 5.36 -20.01 -1.69
CA PRO A 204 5.35 -21.09 -0.70
C PRO A 204 6.28 -20.76 0.47
N ARG A 205 5.84 -21.05 1.69
CA ARG A 205 6.69 -20.91 2.87
C ARG A 205 7.85 -21.89 2.80
N LYS A 206 9.02 -21.44 3.30
CA LYS A 206 10.20 -22.33 3.44
C LYS A 206 9.80 -23.59 4.22
N GLY A 207 9.98 -24.76 3.63
CA GLY A 207 9.58 -26.06 4.18
C GLY A 207 8.36 -26.70 3.50
N ASN A 208 7.57 -25.95 2.71
CA ASN A 208 6.47 -26.52 1.93
C ASN A 208 6.86 -26.86 0.48
N LEU A 209 8.10 -26.60 0.10
CA LEU A 209 8.67 -27.04 -1.17
C LEU A 209 9.38 -28.38 -0.94
N ASN A 210 8.67 -29.49 -1.11
CA ASN A 210 9.31 -30.77 -1.43
C ASN A 210 9.79 -30.66 -2.87
N ILE A 211 10.97 -30.06 -3.06
CA ILE A 211 11.70 -30.13 -4.30
C ILE A 211 12.52 -31.42 -4.20
N ASN A 212 11.96 -32.54 -4.69
CA ASN A 212 12.72 -33.72 -5.01
C ASN A 212 13.42 -33.55 -6.35
#